data_14a4bc471a9ace08a36910dd78ab2c64
#
_entry.id   14a4bc471a9ace08a36910dd78ab2c64
#
_cell.length_a   1.000
_cell.length_b   1.000
_cell.length_c   1.000
_cell.angle_alpha   90.00
_cell.angle_beta   90.00
_cell.angle_gamma   90.00
#
_symmetry.space_group_name_H-M   'P 1'
#
loop_
_entity.id
_entity.type
_entity.pdbx_description
1 polymer ?
#
loop_
_entity_poly.entity_id
_entity_poly.type
_entity_poly.pdbx_seq_one_letter_code
_entity_poly.pdbx_strand_id
1 'polypeptide(L)'
;MEKPFPWVMIFRSAYHFFIARTESRLLVPALAGNGTRPRVRRRMPVPMALLLMAVAWLALTPLSTAQAQQIQPDSVVVDSLEVAEAEEDMMLKTDTTDFVYFAVPSEFEHVPGDDDPALIADRLACIERTMPLTYNERIHAFINYFTVKDREYTRMMMRRKNLYFPLFEKYLAKYGMPDELKYLSIIESGLNPRAMSRVRAVGLWQFMSATGKHYGLNNNWYIDDRMDPEKSTDAACRFLRDLYNMFHDWELALAAYNTGPGNVKRAIRKSGYRKPEGNVYTKLTFWDIYPHLPRETRSYVPQFVAITYAMNYLDEHNFFDEGEEMLPTYDTLQVSKFLHFETFASLTGTCVEDLQRLNPSIQRNAIPETNKVYTMYVPADAKRTLEINRLAILDSASKTGRKEIEALAKNTDNTTYSRDRIVYRVKNGDVLGSIAMRHGVSVTNLKRWNNLRSNTIHVGQRLNIFPKNSGGGSSTVVASAKSSGNNASPARIPNSKTYIVQPGDTLWEISKKFEGLTIEKIKSMNRLGNTKLQPGQKLIIGM
;
A
#
# COMPACT_ATOMS: atom_id res chain seq x y z
N MET A 1 39.64 28.96 19.98
CA MET A 1 40.73 27.99 19.76
C MET A 1 40.50 26.80 20.66
N GLU A 2 39.75 25.82 20.20
CA GLU A 2 39.73 24.47 20.76
C GLU A 2 39.27 23.54 19.64
N LYS A 3 40.05 22.48 19.38
CA LYS A 3 39.90 21.57 18.27
C LYS A 3 38.87 20.47 18.64
N PRO A 4 38.02 20.02 17.72
CA PRO A 4 37.18 18.87 17.99
C PRO A 4 37.98 17.55 17.86
N PHE A 5 37.72 16.59 18.76
CA PHE A 5 38.29 15.27 18.82
C PHE A 5 37.72 14.36 17.70
N PRO A 6 38.55 13.50 17.09
CA PRO A 6 38.14 12.65 15.98
C PRO A 6 37.71 11.25 16.48
N TRP A 7 36.41 10.94 16.45
CA TRP A 7 35.88 9.58 16.71
C TRP A 7 35.55 8.78 15.44
N VAL A 8 35.91 9.28 14.26
CA VAL A 8 35.54 8.63 12.96
C VAL A 8 36.63 7.70 12.39
N MET A 9 37.80 7.58 13.04
CA MET A 9 38.91 6.79 12.46
C MET A 9 39.17 5.42 13.09
N ILE A 10 38.33 4.90 13.97
CA ILE A 10 38.60 3.61 14.65
C ILE A 10 37.87 2.42 14.00
N PHE A 11 36.87 2.62 13.15
CA PHE A 11 36.13 1.50 12.54
C PHE A 11 36.64 1.04 11.17
N ARG A 12 37.50 1.78 10.51
CA ARG A 12 38.09 1.34 9.20
C ARG A 12 39.34 0.45 9.31
N SER A 13 39.94 0.32 10.50
CA SER A 13 41.16 -0.48 10.70
C SER A 13 40.92 -1.92 11.20
N ALA A 14 39.70 -2.27 11.60
CA ALA A 14 39.38 -3.61 12.10
C ALA A 14 39.02 -4.62 11.01
N TYR A 15 38.66 -4.18 9.80
CA TYR A 15 38.23 -5.07 8.72
C TYR A 15 39.39 -5.63 7.89
N HIS A 16 40.56 -5.00 7.91
CA HIS A 16 41.76 -5.49 7.20
C HIS A 16 42.66 -6.40 8.04
N PHE A 17 42.38 -6.62 9.33
CA PHE A 17 43.23 -7.45 10.20
C PHE A 17 42.72 -8.89 10.36
N PHE A 18 41.57 -9.24 9.80
CA PHE A 18 40.98 -10.59 9.96
C PHE A 18 41.25 -11.52 8.76
N ILE A 19 41.67 -11.00 7.61
CA ILE A 19 41.97 -11.81 6.39
C ILE A 19 43.44 -12.26 6.31
N ALA A 20 44.36 -11.71 7.12
CA ALA A 20 45.79 -12.00 7.04
C ALA A 20 46.29 -13.09 8.02
N ARG A 21 45.40 -13.88 8.65
CA ARG A 21 45.84 -14.85 9.71
C ARG A 21 45.43 -16.30 9.49
N THR A 22 45.11 -16.71 8.29
CA THR A 22 44.78 -18.12 7.95
C THR A 22 45.75 -18.80 6.98
N GLU A 23 46.82 -18.15 6.56
CA GLU A 23 47.87 -18.82 5.76
C GLU A 23 49.24 -18.74 6.47
N SER A 24 49.47 -19.60 7.44
CA SER A 24 50.82 -20.09 7.77
C SER A 24 50.74 -21.04 8.97
N ARG A 25 50.81 -22.33 8.67
CA ARG A 25 51.47 -23.37 9.47
C ARG A 25 51.23 -24.76 8.87
N LEU A 26 52.06 -25.11 7.94
CA LEU A 26 52.46 -26.49 7.67
C LEU A 26 53.96 -26.48 7.51
N LEU A 27 54.67 -26.83 8.55
CA LEU A 27 56.06 -27.30 8.51
C LEU A 27 56.25 -28.33 9.63
N VAL A 28 56.42 -29.56 9.21
CA VAL A 28 56.83 -30.73 10.04
C VAL A 28 58.33 -30.66 10.25
N PRO A 29 58.84 -31.13 11.39
CA PRO A 29 60.07 -31.93 11.38
C PRO A 29 59.85 -33.31 11.98
N ALA A 30 60.41 -34.30 11.28
CA ALA A 30 60.63 -35.65 11.72
C ALA A 30 61.71 -35.68 12.81
N LEU A 31 61.57 -36.57 13.77
CA LEU A 31 62.70 -37.37 14.34
C LEU A 31 62.19 -38.52 15.23
N ALA A 32 62.57 -39.69 14.87
CA ALA A 32 63.00 -40.93 15.49
C ALA A 32 62.70 -41.20 16.98
N GLY A 33 62.31 -42.44 17.26
CA GLY A 33 62.51 -43.07 18.58
C GLY A 33 61.68 -44.33 18.85
N ASN A 34 62.19 -45.47 18.51
CA ASN A 34 62.10 -46.82 19.10
C ASN A 34 60.93 -47.20 20.04
N GLY A 35 60.36 -48.37 19.79
CA GLY A 35 59.97 -49.24 20.86
C GLY A 35 58.69 -50.07 20.68
N THR A 36 58.91 -51.38 20.38
CA THR A 36 58.08 -52.54 20.77
C THR A 36 56.71 -52.79 20.13
N ARG A 37 56.69 -53.91 19.40
CA ARG A 37 55.48 -54.58 18.87
C ARG A 37 54.71 -55.31 19.95
N PRO A 38 53.41 -55.47 19.79
CA PRO A 38 52.84 -56.80 19.93
C PRO A 38 52.00 -57.25 18.73
N ARG A 39 52.06 -58.56 18.53
CA ARG A 39 51.37 -59.38 17.53
C ARG A 39 49.85 -59.21 17.62
N VAL A 40 49.21 -58.99 16.48
CA VAL A 40 47.79 -59.26 16.29
C VAL A 40 47.57 -60.18 15.10
N ARG A 41 46.79 -61.22 15.36
CA ARG A 41 46.44 -62.33 14.49
C ARG A 41 45.84 -61.88 13.16
N ARG A 42 46.35 -62.47 12.05
CA ARG A 42 45.69 -62.51 10.73
C ARG A 42 44.32 -63.20 10.84
N ARG A 43 43.29 -62.55 10.33
CA ARG A 43 42.09 -63.19 9.80
C ARG A 43 42.05 -62.90 8.31
N MET A 44 41.83 -64.00 7.52
CA MET A 44 41.84 -64.06 6.08
C MET A 44 40.73 -63.26 5.41
N PRO A 45 40.92 -62.80 4.17
CA PRO A 45 39.93 -62.05 3.42
C PRO A 45 38.86 -62.96 2.82
N VAL A 46 37.63 -62.50 2.81
CA VAL A 46 36.48 -63.03 2.06
C VAL A 46 36.76 -62.85 0.56
N PRO A 47 36.47 -63.81 -0.30
CA PRO A 47 36.99 -63.83 -1.66
C PRO A 47 36.38 -62.75 -2.55
N MET A 48 37.24 -62.10 -3.30
CA MET A 48 37.03 -61.06 -4.31
C MET A 48 36.09 -61.47 -5.47
N ALA A 49 35.58 -62.71 -5.46
CA ALA A 49 34.66 -63.24 -6.49
C ALA A 49 33.22 -62.71 -6.36
N LEU A 50 32.79 -62.24 -5.18
CA LEU A 50 31.43 -61.70 -5.00
C LEU A 50 31.32 -60.23 -5.41
N LEU A 51 32.44 -59.49 -5.46
CA LEU A 51 32.41 -58.08 -5.88
C LEU A 51 32.33 -57.91 -7.41
N LEU A 52 32.83 -58.88 -8.18
CA LEU A 52 32.76 -58.86 -9.65
C LEU A 52 31.40 -59.26 -10.19
N MET A 53 30.63 -60.06 -9.48
CA MET A 53 29.26 -60.43 -9.90
C MET A 53 28.24 -59.33 -9.62
N ALA A 54 28.45 -58.46 -8.63
CA ALA A 54 27.58 -57.30 -8.37
C ALA A 54 27.78 -56.17 -9.42
N VAL A 55 28.98 -56.04 -9.99
CA VAL A 55 29.25 -55.05 -11.04
C VAL A 55 28.73 -55.52 -12.41
N ALA A 56 28.71 -56.83 -12.66
CA ALA A 56 28.18 -57.41 -13.91
C ALA A 56 26.63 -57.40 -13.97
N TRP A 57 25.94 -57.37 -12.81
CA TRP A 57 24.47 -57.30 -12.78
C TRP A 57 23.95 -55.86 -12.96
N LEU A 58 24.76 -54.86 -12.66
CA LEU A 58 24.46 -53.43 -12.90
C LEU A 58 24.63 -53.01 -14.37
N ALA A 59 25.32 -53.82 -15.17
CA ALA A 59 25.57 -53.54 -16.60
C ALA A 59 24.53 -54.12 -17.57
N LEU A 60 23.54 -54.88 -17.10
CA LEU A 60 22.54 -55.57 -17.92
C LEU A 60 21.08 -55.20 -17.63
N THR A 61 20.84 -54.14 -16.80
CA THR A 61 19.51 -53.54 -16.78
C THR A 61 19.46 -52.51 -17.91
N PRO A 62 18.44 -52.62 -18.84
CA PRO A 62 18.26 -51.52 -19.77
C PRO A 62 17.99 -50.29 -18.97
N LEU A 63 18.82 -49.24 -19.13
CA LEU A 63 18.44 -47.87 -18.76
C LEU A 63 17.10 -47.62 -19.47
N SER A 64 15.98 -47.77 -18.77
CA SER A 64 14.79 -47.02 -19.14
C SER A 64 15.27 -45.57 -19.05
N THR A 65 15.41 -44.95 -20.20
CA THR A 65 15.44 -43.52 -20.34
C THR A 65 14.13 -43.05 -19.72
N ALA A 66 14.12 -42.80 -18.41
CA ALA A 66 13.24 -41.79 -17.86
C ALA A 66 13.67 -40.53 -18.64
N GLN A 67 12.92 -40.26 -19.72
CA GLN A 67 12.82 -38.90 -20.22
C GLN A 67 12.50 -38.07 -19.00
N ALA A 68 13.52 -37.43 -18.43
CA ALA A 68 13.30 -36.19 -17.76
C ALA A 68 12.52 -35.37 -18.80
N GLN A 69 11.22 -35.30 -18.65
CA GLN A 69 10.48 -34.20 -19.22
C GLN A 69 11.23 -32.99 -18.69
N GLN A 70 12.08 -32.41 -19.52
CA GLN A 70 12.37 -31.00 -19.45
C GLN A 70 10.98 -30.39 -19.45
N ILE A 71 10.51 -30.04 -18.26
CA ILE A 71 9.56 -28.97 -18.10
C ILE A 71 10.30 -27.81 -18.72
N GLN A 72 10.09 -27.57 -20.01
CA GLN A 72 10.39 -26.27 -20.59
C GLN A 72 9.65 -25.34 -19.63
N PRO A 73 10.33 -24.39 -18.98
CA PRO A 73 9.62 -23.34 -18.30
C PRO A 73 8.70 -22.78 -19.38
N ASP A 74 7.39 -22.90 -19.17
CA ASP A 74 6.43 -22.18 -19.98
C ASP A 74 7.04 -20.79 -20.10
N SER A 75 7.35 -20.39 -21.33
CA SER A 75 7.89 -19.07 -21.60
C SER A 75 6.83 -18.11 -21.05
N VAL A 76 7.06 -17.64 -19.83
CA VAL A 76 6.20 -16.70 -19.15
C VAL A 76 6.34 -15.44 -19.98
N VAL A 77 5.44 -15.29 -20.96
CA VAL A 77 5.31 -14.03 -21.69
C VAL A 77 5.00 -13.00 -20.63
N VAL A 78 6.02 -12.24 -20.24
CA VAL A 78 5.85 -11.08 -19.36
C VAL A 78 4.85 -10.19 -20.09
N ASP A 79 3.67 -10.03 -19.51
CA ASP A 79 2.66 -9.15 -20.11
C ASP A 79 3.22 -7.72 -20.07
N SER A 80 3.80 -7.27 -21.18
CA SER A 80 4.38 -5.94 -21.33
C SER A 80 3.38 -4.83 -20.99
N LEU A 81 2.08 -5.11 -21.14
CA LEU A 81 1.02 -4.21 -20.72
C LEU A 81 0.88 -4.13 -19.20
N GLU A 82 1.16 -5.23 -18.48
CA GLU A 82 1.10 -5.26 -17.02
C GLU A 82 2.23 -4.42 -16.40
N VAL A 83 3.41 -4.47 -16.99
CA VAL A 83 4.55 -3.62 -16.60
C VAL A 83 4.27 -2.16 -16.96
N ALA A 84 3.80 -1.89 -18.18
CA ALA A 84 3.51 -0.53 -18.63
C ALA A 84 2.39 0.16 -17.81
N GLU A 85 1.33 -0.57 -17.40
CA GLU A 85 0.29 -0.01 -16.52
C GLU A 85 0.82 0.27 -15.11
N ALA A 86 1.74 -0.57 -14.62
CA ALA A 86 2.39 -0.35 -13.33
C ALA A 86 3.35 0.85 -13.37
N GLU A 87 4.07 1.02 -14.49
CA GLU A 87 4.90 2.19 -14.77
C GLU A 87 4.06 3.48 -14.79
N GLU A 88 2.91 3.48 -15.48
CA GLU A 88 1.99 4.64 -15.52
C GLU A 88 1.46 4.99 -14.11
N ASP A 89 1.11 3.99 -13.31
CA ASP A 89 0.58 4.22 -11.95
C ASP A 89 1.66 4.75 -10.99
N MET A 90 2.92 4.33 -11.15
CA MET A 90 4.06 4.89 -10.41
C MET A 90 4.38 6.32 -10.82
N MET A 91 4.40 6.65 -12.12
CA MET A 91 4.62 8.02 -12.60
C MET A 91 3.59 9.01 -12.05
N LEU A 92 2.35 8.55 -11.82
CA LEU A 92 1.28 9.40 -11.28
C LEU A 92 1.37 9.61 -9.75
N LYS A 93 2.14 8.79 -9.06
CA LYS A 93 2.40 8.91 -7.61
C LYS A 93 3.56 9.85 -7.31
N THR A 94 4.41 10.09 -8.29
CA THR A 94 5.54 11.01 -8.17
C THR A 94 5.12 12.41 -8.56
N ASP A 95 5.00 13.30 -7.58
CA ASP A 95 4.86 14.74 -7.85
C ASP A 95 6.25 15.28 -8.21
N THR A 96 6.51 15.41 -9.51
CA THR A 96 7.81 15.85 -10.04
C THR A 96 8.04 17.35 -9.93
N THR A 97 7.13 18.09 -9.27
CA THR A 97 7.14 19.56 -9.29
C THR A 97 8.09 20.21 -8.29
N ASP A 98 8.72 19.47 -7.37
CA ASP A 98 9.38 20.08 -6.23
C ASP A 98 10.91 20.26 -6.33
N PHE A 99 11.62 19.70 -7.31
CA PHE A 99 13.07 19.89 -7.38
C PHE A 99 13.62 19.94 -8.80
N VAL A 100 14.17 21.10 -9.17
CA VAL A 100 15.07 21.21 -10.34
C VAL A 100 16.45 20.72 -9.89
N TYR A 101 16.73 19.43 -10.06
CA TYR A 101 18.10 18.93 -9.96
C TYR A 101 18.80 19.11 -11.32
N PHE A 102 20.03 19.59 -11.28
CA PHE A 102 20.93 19.49 -12.43
C PHE A 102 21.38 18.02 -12.52
N ALA A 103 20.57 17.19 -13.13
CA ALA A 103 20.98 15.83 -13.46
C ALA A 103 22.23 15.87 -14.36
N VAL A 104 23.20 15.04 -14.08
CA VAL A 104 24.29 14.75 -15.04
C VAL A 104 23.58 14.29 -16.31
N PRO A 105 23.91 14.86 -17.50
CA PRO A 105 23.29 14.43 -18.74
C PRO A 105 23.38 12.91 -18.88
N SER A 106 22.25 12.25 -19.10
CA SER A 106 22.13 10.78 -19.17
C SER A 106 23.05 10.11 -20.20
N GLU A 107 23.48 10.88 -21.20
CA GLU A 107 24.42 10.47 -22.24
C GLU A 107 25.84 10.15 -21.73
N PHE A 108 26.21 10.59 -20.53
CA PHE A 108 27.50 10.32 -19.91
C PHE A 108 27.42 9.25 -18.80
N GLU A 109 26.23 8.77 -18.50
CA GLU A 109 26.05 7.76 -17.48
C GLU A 109 26.22 6.35 -18.07
N HIS A 110 27.21 5.59 -17.55
CA HIS A 110 27.29 4.17 -17.88
C HIS A 110 26.20 3.43 -17.10
N VAL A 111 25.17 2.98 -17.80
CA VAL A 111 24.12 2.11 -17.25
C VAL A 111 24.56 0.67 -17.48
N PRO A 112 24.78 -0.14 -16.42
CA PRO A 112 25.06 -1.56 -16.58
C PRO A 112 23.99 -2.23 -17.43
N GLY A 113 24.40 -3.20 -18.24
CA GLY A 113 23.45 -3.97 -19.05
C GLY A 113 22.50 -4.83 -18.20
N ASP A 114 21.70 -5.60 -18.92
CA ASP A 114 20.79 -6.55 -18.28
C ASP A 114 21.59 -7.65 -17.56
N ASP A 115 21.46 -7.75 -16.25
CA ASP A 115 22.21 -8.72 -15.43
C ASP A 115 21.70 -10.15 -15.71
N ASP A 116 22.62 -11.12 -15.61
CA ASP A 116 22.27 -12.54 -15.74
C ASP A 116 21.18 -12.94 -14.72
N PRO A 117 20.11 -13.62 -15.14
CA PRO A 117 19.07 -14.13 -14.27
C PRO A 117 19.59 -14.93 -13.07
N ALA A 118 20.65 -15.73 -13.24
CA ALA A 118 21.24 -16.49 -12.15
C ALA A 118 21.93 -15.60 -11.12
N LEU A 119 22.59 -14.52 -11.56
CA LEU A 119 23.21 -13.53 -10.67
C LEU A 119 22.14 -12.78 -9.85
N ILE A 120 21.04 -12.37 -10.48
CA ILE A 120 19.95 -11.69 -9.76
C ILE A 120 19.32 -12.64 -8.75
N ALA A 121 19.10 -13.91 -9.11
CA ALA A 121 18.55 -14.91 -8.20
C ALA A 121 19.46 -15.14 -6.97
N ASP A 122 20.76 -15.21 -7.17
CA ASP A 122 21.76 -15.35 -6.10
C ASP A 122 21.77 -14.11 -5.20
N ARG A 123 21.78 -12.91 -5.78
CA ARG A 123 21.71 -11.65 -5.04
C ARG A 123 20.43 -11.52 -4.21
N LEU A 124 19.27 -11.93 -4.76
CA LEU A 124 18.00 -11.95 -4.01
C LEU A 124 18.08 -12.90 -2.82
N ALA A 125 18.64 -14.10 -3.02
CA ALA A 125 18.85 -15.07 -1.94
C ALA A 125 19.78 -14.53 -0.84
N CYS A 126 20.78 -13.72 -1.18
CA CYS A 126 21.69 -13.10 -0.20
C CYS A 126 21.02 -12.06 0.70
N ILE A 127 20.00 -11.38 0.21
CA ILE A 127 19.26 -10.33 0.98
C ILE A 127 17.95 -10.83 1.59
N GLU A 128 17.51 -12.03 1.23
CA GLU A 128 16.33 -12.66 1.83
C GLU A 128 16.54 -12.90 3.32
N ARG A 129 15.61 -12.43 4.16
CA ARG A 129 15.66 -12.64 5.62
C ARG A 129 14.39 -13.30 6.12
N THR A 130 13.27 -12.57 6.11
CA THR A 130 11.99 -13.03 6.66
C THR A 130 10.95 -13.21 5.57
N MET A 131 11.03 -12.41 4.53
CA MET A 131 10.10 -12.45 3.40
C MET A 131 10.75 -13.16 2.22
N PRO A 132 10.03 -14.06 1.50
CA PRO A 132 10.58 -14.70 0.33
C PRO A 132 10.85 -13.67 -0.78
N LEU A 133 12.06 -13.69 -1.33
CA LEU A 133 12.51 -12.83 -2.43
C LEU A 133 12.85 -13.69 -3.66
N THR A 134 11.90 -14.50 -4.07
CA THR A 134 12.09 -15.48 -5.16
C THR A 134 12.20 -14.78 -6.51
N TYR A 135 13.24 -15.12 -7.29
CA TYR A 135 13.40 -14.64 -8.66
C TYR A 135 12.34 -15.21 -9.62
N ASN A 136 11.86 -14.38 -10.52
CA ASN A 136 11.21 -14.76 -11.77
C ASN A 136 11.34 -13.63 -12.80
N GLU A 137 11.00 -13.89 -14.07
CA GLU A 137 11.12 -12.93 -15.17
C GLU A 137 10.30 -11.64 -14.97
N ARG A 138 9.18 -11.70 -14.23
CA ARG A 138 8.37 -10.51 -13.92
C ARG A 138 9.09 -9.60 -12.94
N ILE A 139 9.73 -10.18 -11.93
CA ILE A 139 10.57 -9.45 -10.98
C ILE A 139 11.77 -8.84 -11.71
N HIS A 140 12.40 -9.61 -12.61
CA HIS A 140 13.50 -9.11 -13.43
C HIS A 140 13.09 -7.89 -14.27
N ALA A 141 11.92 -7.92 -14.90
CA ALA A 141 11.42 -6.78 -15.68
C ALA A 141 11.28 -5.51 -14.82
N PHE A 142 10.82 -5.63 -13.56
CA PHE A 142 10.75 -4.51 -12.63
C PHE A 142 12.12 -4.11 -12.06
N ILE A 143 13.06 -5.03 -11.89
CA ILE A 143 14.46 -4.69 -11.56
C ILE A 143 15.02 -3.79 -12.66
N ASN A 144 14.88 -4.19 -13.93
CA ASN A 144 15.32 -3.40 -15.08
C ASN A 144 14.59 -2.05 -15.17
N TYR A 145 13.31 -2.01 -14.76
CA TYR A 145 12.60 -0.72 -14.66
C TYR A 145 13.32 0.23 -13.71
N PHE A 146 13.61 -0.19 -12.47
CA PHE A 146 14.21 0.67 -11.45
C PHE A 146 15.71 0.94 -11.71
N THR A 147 16.45 0.00 -12.28
CA THR A 147 17.91 0.12 -12.41
C THR A 147 18.36 0.65 -13.76
N VAL A 148 17.52 0.54 -14.81
CA VAL A 148 17.87 0.92 -16.18
C VAL A 148 16.93 1.99 -16.74
N LYS A 149 15.60 1.76 -16.69
CA LYS A 149 14.64 2.64 -17.38
C LYS A 149 14.33 3.92 -16.61
N ASP A 150 13.98 3.83 -15.33
CA ASP A 150 13.60 4.95 -14.48
C ASP A 150 14.60 5.15 -13.34
N ARG A 151 15.82 5.44 -13.74
CA ARG A 151 16.93 5.67 -12.80
C ARG A 151 16.70 6.90 -11.92
N GLU A 152 16.02 7.93 -12.44
CA GLU A 152 15.74 9.15 -11.66
C GLU A 152 14.78 8.87 -10.50
N TYR A 153 13.81 7.98 -10.70
CA TYR A 153 12.97 7.52 -9.60
C TYR A 153 13.81 6.84 -8.50
N THR A 154 14.73 5.97 -8.87
CA THR A 154 15.62 5.27 -7.93
C THR A 154 16.53 6.25 -7.19
N ARG A 155 17.11 7.25 -7.88
CA ARG A 155 17.89 8.32 -7.26
C ARG A 155 17.08 9.13 -6.25
N MET A 156 15.85 9.48 -6.61
CA MET A 156 14.95 10.18 -5.70
C MET A 156 14.70 9.35 -4.41
N MET A 157 14.56 8.01 -4.55
CA MET A 157 14.40 7.13 -3.38
C MET A 157 15.67 7.06 -2.53
N MET A 158 16.86 7.05 -3.16
CA MET A 158 18.13 7.13 -2.43
C MET A 158 18.22 8.38 -1.58
N ARG A 159 17.86 9.53 -2.14
CA ARG A 159 17.88 10.81 -1.42
C ARG A 159 16.89 10.85 -0.26
N ARG A 160 15.72 10.22 -0.39
CA ARG A 160 14.61 10.26 0.59
C ARG A 160 14.67 9.17 1.65
N LYS A 161 15.29 8.02 1.37
CA LYS A 161 15.26 6.86 2.29
C LYS A 161 15.71 7.21 3.70
N ASN A 162 16.75 8.04 3.83
CA ASN A 162 17.33 8.38 5.13
C ASN A 162 16.40 9.27 5.99
N LEU A 163 15.42 9.96 5.39
CA LEU A 163 14.40 10.70 6.14
C LEU A 163 13.41 9.78 6.88
N TYR A 164 13.09 8.63 6.29
CA TYR A 164 11.95 7.83 6.77
C TYR A 164 12.32 6.42 7.22
N PHE A 165 13.38 5.79 6.67
CA PHE A 165 13.75 4.43 7.01
C PHE A 165 14.05 4.23 8.51
N PRO A 166 14.76 5.13 9.22
CA PRO A 166 14.95 4.98 10.66
C PRO A 166 13.63 4.95 11.44
N LEU A 167 12.63 5.73 10.99
CA LEU A 167 11.29 5.71 11.57
C LEU A 167 10.57 4.39 11.28
N PHE A 168 10.64 3.89 10.04
CA PHE A 168 10.01 2.64 9.65
C PHE A 168 10.60 1.46 10.40
N GLU A 169 11.93 1.36 10.45
CA GLU A 169 12.68 0.32 11.18
C GLU A 169 12.31 0.29 12.67
N LYS A 170 12.22 1.47 13.31
CA LYS A 170 11.76 1.61 14.70
C LYS A 170 10.38 0.98 14.90
N TYR A 171 9.42 1.25 14.02
CA TYR A 171 8.05 0.75 14.15
C TYR A 171 7.93 -0.72 13.73
N LEU A 172 8.62 -1.15 12.67
CA LEU A 172 8.68 -2.57 12.28
C LEU A 172 9.25 -3.42 13.42
N ALA A 173 10.36 -3.00 14.02
CA ALA A 173 10.95 -3.66 15.19
C ALA A 173 9.99 -3.67 16.40
N LYS A 174 9.32 -2.55 16.70
CA LYS A 174 8.29 -2.45 17.77
C LYS A 174 7.19 -3.49 17.63
N TYR A 175 6.80 -3.81 16.40
CA TYR A 175 5.73 -4.77 16.11
C TYR A 175 6.23 -6.19 15.77
N GLY A 176 7.54 -6.43 15.79
CA GLY A 176 8.16 -7.72 15.45
C GLY A 176 7.90 -8.13 14.01
N MET A 177 7.99 -7.18 13.08
CA MET A 177 7.70 -7.36 11.67
C MET A 177 8.98 -7.40 10.82
N PRO A 178 8.93 -8.02 9.61
CA PRO A 178 10.05 -8.01 8.69
C PRO A 178 10.54 -6.60 8.37
N ASP A 179 11.86 -6.41 8.41
CA ASP A 179 12.50 -5.14 8.07
C ASP A 179 12.32 -4.77 6.60
N GLU A 180 12.20 -5.77 5.74
CA GLU A 180 11.97 -5.61 4.30
C GLU A 180 10.71 -4.79 4.00
N LEU A 181 9.72 -4.78 4.89
CA LEU A 181 8.48 -4.00 4.71
C LEU A 181 8.68 -2.48 4.63
N LYS A 182 9.86 -1.97 5.03
CA LYS A 182 10.19 -0.55 4.83
C LYS A 182 10.18 -0.12 3.36
N TYR A 183 10.53 -1.04 2.45
CA TYR A 183 10.52 -0.77 1.01
C TYR A 183 9.12 -0.61 0.42
N LEU A 184 8.07 -1.05 1.14
CA LEU A 184 6.69 -0.93 0.68
C LEU A 184 6.28 0.53 0.45
N SER A 185 6.71 1.44 1.32
CA SER A 185 6.41 2.88 1.19
C SER A 185 7.01 3.50 -0.09
N ILE A 186 8.06 2.89 -0.66
CA ILE A 186 8.61 3.33 -1.94
C ILE A 186 7.58 3.10 -3.05
N ILE A 187 7.07 1.88 -3.20
CA ILE A 187 6.10 1.57 -4.25
C ILE A 187 4.73 2.22 -4.02
N GLU A 188 4.41 2.60 -2.78
CA GLU A 188 3.15 3.28 -2.45
C GLU A 188 3.18 4.77 -2.80
N SER A 189 4.27 5.47 -2.50
CA SER A 189 4.29 6.93 -2.55
C SER A 189 5.57 7.56 -3.07
N GLY A 190 6.60 6.76 -3.40
CA GLY A 190 7.92 7.31 -3.64
C GLY A 190 8.50 8.05 -2.42
N LEU A 191 8.18 7.57 -1.20
CA LEU A 191 8.54 8.22 0.06
C LEU A 191 8.07 9.69 0.17
N ASN A 192 6.92 10.01 -0.46
CA ASN A 192 6.32 11.34 -0.37
C ASN A 192 5.16 11.33 0.66
N PRO A 193 5.29 12.03 1.80
CA PRO A 193 4.24 12.06 2.82
C PRO A 193 2.97 12.79 2.38
N ARG A 194 3.04 13.59 1.31
CA ARG A 194 1.90 14.32 0.74
C ARG A 194 1.33 13.68 -0.52
N ALA A 195 1.86 12.53 -0.95
CA ALA A 195 1.35 11.83 -2.12
C ALA A 195 -0.15 11.58 -2.02
N MET A 196 -0.87 11.80 -3.11
CA MET A 196 -2.31 11.57 -3.20
C MET A 196 -2.66 10.90 -4.53
N SER A 197 -3.17 9.67 -4.47
CA SER A 197 -3.58 8.94 -5.66
C SER A 197 -4.90 9.48 -6.26
N ARG A 198 -5.22 9.05 -7.49
CA ARG A 198 -6.49 9.35 -8.17
C ARG A 198 -7.72 8.95 -7.36
N VAL A 199 -7.64 7.92 -6.52
CA VAL A 199 -8.74 7.44 -5.66
C VAL A 199 -8.69 8.02 -4.26
N ARG A 200 -7.75 8.95 -4.00
CA ARG A 200 -7.51 9.61 -2.70
C ARG A 200 -6.96 8.70 -1.61
N ALA A 201 -6.16 7.71 -1.99
CA ALA A 201 -5.20 7.14 -1.07
C ALA A 201 -4.11 8.20 -0.80
N VAL A 202 -3.63 8.32 0.44
CA VAL A 202 -2.81 9.47 0.86
C VAL A 202 -1.66 9.05 1.75
N GLY A 203 -0.52 9.74 1.58
CA GLY A 203 0.64 9.69 2.45
C GLY A 203 1.63 8.60 2.09
N LEU A 204 2.67 8.46 2.91
CA LEU A 204 3.76 7.48 2.74
C LEU A 204 3.25 6.05 2.48
N TRP A 205 2.16 5.67 3.12
CA TRP A 205 1.58 4.34 3.12
C TRP A 205 0.28 4.25 2.34
N GLN A 206 -0.07 5.27 1.56
CA GLN A 206 -1.25 5.35 0.69
C GLN A 206 -2.56 4.84 1.33
N PHE A 207 -2.83 5.32 2.55
CA PHE A 207 -4.07 4.96 3.23
C PHE A 207 -5.32 5.52 2.54
N MET A 208 -6.27 4.64 2.25
CA MET A 208 -7.64 5.05 1.98
C MET A 208 -8.28 5.62 3.25
N SER A 209 -9.17 6.61 3.12
CA SER A 209 -9.77 7.29 4.27
C SER A 209 -10.49 6.34 5.24
N ALA A 210 -11.23 5.34 4.71
CA ALA A 210 -11.92 4.36 5.54
C ALA A 210 -10.95 3.49 6.34
N THR A 211 -9.91 2.97 5.68
CA THR A 211 -8.88 2.14 6.32
C THR A 211 -8.09 2.97 7.33
N GLY A 212 -7.67 4.18 6.96
CA GLY A 212 -6.95 5.08 7.87
C GLY A 212 -7.75 5.35 9.15
N LYS A 213 -9.03 5.65 9.05
CA LYS A 213 -9.91 5.85 10.23
C LYS A 213 -10.03 4.62 11.10
N HIS A 214 -10.09 3.42 10.50
CA HIS A 214 -10.12 2.17 11.26
C HIS A 214 -8.87 2.00 12.13
N TYR A 215 -7.71 2.46 11.62
CA TYR A 215 -6.43 2.43 12.36
C TYR A 215 -6.12 3.74 13.12
N GLY A 216 -7.11 4.63 13.29
CA GLY A 216 -7.01 5.81 14.14
C GLY A 216 -6.49 7.07 13.44
N LEU A 217 -6.31 7.06 12.11
CA LEU A 217 -5.92 8.23 11.34
C LEU A 217 -7.13 9.10 11.01
N ASN A 218 -7.17 10.28 11.58
CA ASN A 218 -8.23 11.25 11.31
C ASN A 218 -7.87 12.11 10.12
N ASN A 219 -8.86 12.50 9.34
CA ASN A 219 -8.69 13.46 8.26
C ASN A 219 -9.85 14.45 8.22
N ASN A 220 -9.52 15.70 8.08
CA ASN A 220 -10.45 16.80 7.92
C ASN A 220 -9.89 17.85 6.96
N TRP A 221 -10.53 19.00 6.85
CA TRP A 221 -10.10 20.04 5.93
C TRP A 221 -8.74 20.67 6.28
N TYR A 222 -8.37 20.70 7.56
CA TYR A 222 -7.12 21.28 8.05
C TYR A 222 -5.99 20.26 8.22
N ILE A 223 -6.32 19.05 8.69
CA ILE A 223 -5.34 18.05 9.11
C ILE A 223 -5.71 16.71 8.51
N ASP A 224 -4.71 16.03 7.97
CA ASP A 224 -4.81 14.65 7.49
C ASP A 224 -3.70 13.79 8.11
N ASP A 225 -4.05 13.00 9.13
CA ASP A 225 -3.10 12.15 9.85
C ASP A 225 -2.47 11.07 8.96
N ARG A 226 -3.01 10.81 7.76
CA ARG A 226 -2.42 9.89 6.79
C ARG A 226 -1.11 10.41 6.19
N MET A 227 -0.92 11.74 6.22
CA MET A 227 0.29 12.44 5.80
C MET A 227 1.30 12.56 6.93
N ASP A 228 0.94 12.27 8.17
CA ASP A 228 1.83 12.29 9.33
C ASP A 228 2.73 11.04 9.28
N PRO A 229 4.07 11.19 9.17
CA PRO A 229 4.96 10.04 9.00
C PRO A 229 4.89 9.06 10.16
N GLU A 230 4.84 9.53 11.40
CA GLU A 230 4.86 8.67 12.57
C GLU A 230 3.52 7.95 12.77
N LYS A 231 2.40 8.70 12.72
CA LYS A 231 1.07 8.12 12.90
C LYS A 231 0.72 7.13 11.79
N SER A 232 1.04 7.49 10.53
CA SER A 232 0.73 6.60 9.40
C SER A 232 1.59 5.34 9.41
N THR A 233 2.85 5.42 9.85
CA THR A 233 3.72 4.25 9.99
C THR A 233 3.22 3.30 11.09
N ASP A 234 2.83 3.82 12.27
CA ASP A 234 2.22 3.01 13.32
C ASP A 234 0.94 2.31 12.82
N ALA A 235 0.09 3.04 12.11
CA ALA A 235 -1.13 2.50 11.52
C ALA A 235 -0.85 1.43 10.44
N ALA A 236 0.15 1.64 9.59
CA ALA A 236 0.55 0.70 8.54
C ALA A 236 1.07 -0.62 9.13
N CYS A 237 1.91 -0.55 10.15
CA CYS A 237 2.40 -1.75 10.85
C CYS A 237 1.23 -2.55 11.46
N ARG A 238 0.26 -1.88 12.11
CA ARG A 238 -0.92 -2.56 12.65
C ARG A 238 -1.77 -3.20 11.55
N PHE A 239 -1.97 -2.51 10.43
CA PHE A 239 -2.75 -3.03 9.31
C PHE A 239 -2.05 -4.23 8.64
N LEU A 240 -0.75 -4.13 8.35
CA LEU A 240 0.03 -5.24 7.78
C LEU A 240 0.04 -6.46 8.69
N ARG A 241 0.18 -6.26 10.01
CA ARG A 241 0.10 -7.34 11.00
C ARG A 241 -1.26 -8.04 10.97
N ASP A 242 -2.36 -7.29 10.88
CA ASP A 242 -3.70 -7.86 10.81
C ASP A 242 -3.90 -8.66 9.50
N LEU A 243 -3.33 -8.19 8.38
CA LEU A 243 -3.34 -8.92 7.11
C LEU A 243 -2.50 -10.20 7.19
N TYR A 244 -1.31 -10.13 7.78
CA TYR A 244 -0.48 -11.32 8.01
C TYR A 244 -1.19 -12.35 8.91
N ASN A 245 -1.81 -11.91 9.99
CA ASN A 245 -2.61 -12.79 10.86
C ASN A 245 -3.79 -13.45 10.13
N MET A 246 -4.28 -12.81 9.06
CA MET A 246 -5.39 -13.35 8.26
C MET A 246 -4.94 -14.40 7.24
N PHE A 247 -3.76 -14.24 6.66
CA PHE A 247 -3.29 -15.08 5.55
C PHE A 247 -2.10 -15.96 5.90
N HIS A 248 -1.36 -15.66 6.98
CA HIS A 248 -0.12 -16.32 7.43
C HIS A 248 0.96 -16.41 6.34
N ASP A 249 0.94 -15.44 5.43
CA ASP A 249 1.85 -15.31 4.30
C ASP A 249 2.06 -13.82 3.98
N TRP A 250 3.30 -13.39 3.83
CA TRP A 250 3.61 -11.98 3.61
C TRP A 250 3.25 -11.51 2.19
N GLU A 251 3.48 -12.33 1.17
CA GLU A 251 3.10 -11.96 -0.20
C GLU A 251 1.58 -11.83 -0.34
N LEU A 252 0.81 -12.74 0.28
CA LEU A 252 -0.64 -12.62 0.36
C LEU A 252 -1.10 -11.41 1.18
N ALA A 253 -0.37 -11.07 2.24
CA ALA A 253 -0.64 -9.86 3.04
C ALA A 253 -0.38 -8.59 2.22
N LEU A 254 0.71 -8.53 1.45
CA LEU A 254 1.00 -7.44 0.52
C LEU A 254 -0.08 -7.31 -0.57
N ALA A 255 -0.47 -8.41 -1.20
CA ALA A 255 -1.59 -8.41 -2.15
C ALA A 255 -2.89 -7.90 -1.50
N ALA A 256 -3.14 -8.27 -0.24
CA ALA A 256 -4.31 -7.81 0.49
C ALA A 256 -4.21 -6.34 0.93
N TYR A 257 -3.02 -5.84 1.17
CA TYR A 257 -2.78 -4.41 1.41
C TYR A 257 -3.19 -3.57 0.21
N ASN A 258 -2.75 -3.96 -0.98
CA ASN A 258 -3.08 -3.28 -2.24
C ASN A 258 -4.57 -3.39 -2.60
N THR A 259 -5.12 -4.61 -2.73
CA THR A 259 -6.47 -4.79 -3.30
C THR A 259 -7.57 -4.98 -2.25
N GLY A 260 -7.21 -5.10 -0.99
CA GLY A 260 -8.10 -5.44 0.12
C GLY A 260 -8.28 -6.96 0.31
N PRO A 261 -8.42 -7.41 1.59
CA PRO A 261 -8.48 -8.84 1.93
C PRO A 261 -9.67 -9.58 1.30
N GLY A 262 -10.74 -8.86 0.97
CA GLY A 262 -11.91 -9.46 0.29
C GLY A 262 -11.61 -9.95 -1.13
N ASN A 263 -10.76 -9.24 -1.87
CA ASN A 263 -10.36 -9.62 -3.22
C ASN A 263 -9.40 -10.82 -3.20
N VAL A 264 -8.43 -10.83 -2.28
CA VAL A 264 -7.53 -11.98 -2.07
C VAL A 264 -8.33 -13.24 -1.70
N LYS A 265 -9.25 -13.16 -0.74
CA LYS A 265 -10.16 -14.28 -0.40
C LYS A 265 -11.00 -14.75 -1.59
N ARG A 266 -11.39 -13.84 -2.49
CA ARG A 266 -12.10 -14.19 -3.74
C ARG A 266 -11.17 -14.89 -4.72
N ALA A 267 -9.93 -14.45 -4.88
CA ALA A 267 -8.92 -15.09 -5.72
C ALA A 267 -8.61 -16.51 -5.22
N ILE A 268 -8.43 -16.70 -3.91
CA ILE A 268 -8.25 -18.01 -3.28
C ILE A 268 -9.43 -18.95 -3.61
N ARG A 269 -10.67 -18.48 -3.50
CA ARG A 269 -11.83 -19.32 -3.87
C ARG A 269 -11.87 -19.66 -5.36
N LYS A 270 -11.40 -18.75 -6.23
CA LYS A 270 -11.38 -18.98 -7.69
C LYS A 270 -10.27 -19.93 -8.12
N SER A 271 -9.14 -19.96 -7.42
CA SER A 271 -8.05 -20.91 -7.72
C SER A 271 -8.42 -22.37 -7.45
N GLY A 272 -9.55 -22.61 -6.77
CA GLY A 272 -9.96 -23.98 -6.40
C GLY A 272 -9.14 -24.57 -5.26
N TYR A 273 -8.25 -23.78 -4.64
CA TYR A 273 -7.44 -24.25 -3.53
C TYR A 273 -8.35 -24.77 -2.40
N ARG A 274 -8.15 -26.04 -2.05
CA ARG A 274 -8.73 -26.66 -0.86
C ARG A 274 -7.60 -26.95 0.11
N LYS A 275 -7.77 -26.55 1.36
CA LYS A 275 -6.83 -26.91 2.40
C LYS A 275 -6.72 -28.45 2.43
N PRO A 276 -5.51 -29.03 2.28
CA PRO A 276 -5.36 -30.47 2.28
C PRO A 276 -5.88 -31.08 3.59
N GLU A 277 -6.63 -32.18 3.49
CA GLU A 277 -6.97 -33.03 4.63
C GLU A 277 -5.72 -33.82 5.01
N GLY A 278 -5.25 -33.69 6.25
CA GLY A 278 -4.05 -34.34 6.75
C GLY A 278 -2.82 -33.43 6.88
N ASN A 279 -1.72 -33.97 7.42
CA ASN A 279 -0.49 -33.23 7.76
C ASN A 279 0.41 -32.82 6.57
N VAL A 280 -0.07 -32.85 5.34
CA VAL A 280 0.67 -32.37 4.16
C VAL A 280 0.38 -30.89 3.98
N TYR A 281 1.27 -30.05 4.51
CA TYR A 281 1.21 -28.59 4.35
C TYR A 281 1.71 -28.18 2.96
N THR A 282 0.87 -28.23 1.94
CA THR A 282 1.08 -27.36 0.79
C THR A 282 0.58 -25.98 1.19
N LYS A 283 1.51 -25.09 1.48
CA LYS A 283 1.19 -23.69 1.83
C LYS A 283 0.69 -22.98 0.58
N LEU A 284 -0.48 -22.39 0.65
CA LEU A 284 -0.97 -21.50 -0.42
C LEU A 284 -0.08 -20.28 -0.53
N THR A 285 0.41 -19.97 -1.73
CA THR A 285 1.27 -18.85 -2.03
C THR A 285 0.53 -17.79 -2.84
N PHE A 286 1.12 -16.61 -2.96
CA PHE A 286 0.67 -15.55 -3.87
C PHE A 286 0.60 -16.04 -5.33
N TRP A 287 1.59 -16.82 -5.76
CA TRP A 287 1.71 -17.30 -7.14
C TRP A 287 0.60 -18.28 -7.53
N ASP A 288 0.08 -19.06 -6.59
CA ASP A 288 -1.06 -19.97 -6.81
C ASP A 288 -2.36 -19.21 -7.15
N ILE A 289 -2.52 -18.01 -6.62
CA ILE A 289 -3.71 -17.17 -6.86
C ILE A 289 -3.47 -16.04 -7.85
N TYR A 290 -2.25 -15.86 -8.31
CA TYR A 290 -1.82 -14.81 -9.23
C TYR A 290 -2.77 -14.61 -10.43
N PRO A 291 -3.17 -15.63 -11.20
CA PRO A 291 -4.07 -15.47 -12.36
C PRO A 291 -5.46 -14.94 -11.99
N HIS A 292 -5.85 -15.07 -10.74
CA HIS A 292 -7.18 -14.71 -10.22
C HIS A 292 -7.22 -13.35 -9.52
N LEU A 293 -6.04 -12.72 -9.33
CA LEU A 293 -5.91 -11.38 -8.77
C LEU A 293 -6.27 -10.30 -9.79
N PRO A 294 -6.69 -9.11 -9.34
CA PRO A 294 -6.74 -7.92 -10.19
C PRO A 294 -5.38 -7.65 -10.84
N ARG A 295 -5.37 -7.12 -12.05
CA ARG A 295 -4.15 -6.88 -12.82
C ARG A 295 -3.15 -5.99 -12.08
N GLU A 296 -3.61 -4.87 -11.51
CA GLU A 296 -2.82 -3.97 -10.65
C GLU A 296 -2.16 -4.72 -9.48
N THR A 297 -2.88 -5.67 -8.85
CA THR A 297 -2.36 -6.42 -7.70
C THR A 297 -1.32 -7.47 -8.11
N ARG A 298 -1.37 -7.97 -9.34
CA ARG A 298 -0.38 -8.94 -9.85
C ARG A 298 1.03 -8.35 -9.90
N SER A 299 1.16 -7.09 -10.27
CA SER A 299 2.45 -6.41 -10.34
C SER A 299 2.99 -5.96 -8.96
N TYR A 300 2.15 -5.94 -7.94
CA TYR A 300 2.49 -5.36 -6.65
C TYR A 300 3.62 -6.11 -5.89
N VAL A 301 3.52 -7.43 -5.76
CA VAL A 301 4.59 -8.24 -5.15
C VAL A 301 5.86 -8.24 -6.01
N PRO A 302 5.81 -8.42 -7.34
CA PRO A 302 6.99 -8.25 -8.18
C PRO A 302 7.69 -6.89 -8.02
N GLN A 303 6.94 -5.79 -7.96
CA GLN A 303 7.51 -4.45 -7.71
C GLN A 303 8.18 -4.36 -6.33
N PHE A 304 7.55 -4.93 -5.29
CA PHE A 304 8.11 -4.94 -3.96
C PHE A 304 9.45 -5.69 -3.89
N VAL A 305 9.54 -6.87 -4.50
CA VAL A 305 10.80 -7.64 -4.57
C VAL A 305 11.86 -6.89 -5.37
N ALA A 306 11.48 -6.31 -6.51
CA ALA A 306 12.38 -5.60 -7.39
C ALA A 306 12.96 -4.32 -6.74
N ILE A 307 12.13 -3.53 -6.05
CA ILE A 307 12.63 -2.33 -5.37
C ILE A 307 13.46 -2.69 -4.13
N THR A 308 13.14 -3.80 -3.46
CA THR A 308 13.98 -4.33 -2.38
C THR A 308 15.36 -4.69 -2.92
N TYR A 309 15.44 -5.37 -4.06
CA TYR A 309 16.68 -5.66 -4.75
C TYR A 309 17.43 -4.36 -5.12
N ALA A 310 16.80 -3.45 -5.84
CA ALA A 310 17.43 -2.22 -6.31
C ALA A 310 18.02 -1.39 -5.17
N MET A 311 17.31 -1.26 -4.04
CA MET A 311 17.78 -0.50 -2.88
C MET A 311 18.92 -1.17 -2.11
N ASN A 312 19.16 -2.47 -2.30
CA ASN A 312 20.28 -3.20 -1.67
C ASN A 312 21.51 -3.32 -2.57
N TYR A 313 21.36 -3.13 -3.88
CA TYR A 313 22.42 -3.28 -4.89
C TYR A 313 22.62 -2.01 -5.72
N LEU A 314 22.55 -0.83 -5.05
CA LEU A 314 22.67 0.47 -5.70
C LEU A 314 24.04 0.64 -6.38
N ASP A 315 25.12 0.28 -5.68
CA ASP A 315 26.50 0.45 -6.17
C ASP A 315 26.76 -0.42 -7.41
N GLU A 316 26.22 -1.64 -7.43
CA GLU A 316 26.33 -2.57 -8.54
C GLU A 316 25.62 -2.09 -9.81
N HIS A 317 24.62 -1.23 -9.65
CA HIS A 317 23.91 -0.59 -10.74
C HIS A 317 24.34 0.85 -11.00
N ASN A 318 25.54 1.24 -10.54
CA ASN A 318 26.12 2.58 -10.71
C ASN A 318 25.25 3.72 -10.16
N PHE A 319 24.57 3.49 -9.04
CA PHE A 319 23.95 4.56 -8.25
C PHE A 319 24.91 4.95 -7.14
N PHE A 320 25.55 6.08 -7.30
CA PHE A 320 26.47 6.62 -6.31
C PHE A 320 25.78 7.69 -5.48
N ASP A 321 26.42 8.10 -4.38
CA ASP A 321 25.91 9.11 -3.47
C ASP A 321 25.64 10.44 -4.21
N GLU A 322 24.38 10.80 -4.30
CA GLU A 322 23.89 12.03 -4.94
C GLU A 322 23.48 13.09 -3.89
N GLY A 323 23.90 12.89 -2.65
CA GLY A 323 23.48 13.69 -1.52
C GLY A 323 22.17 13.18 -0.90
N GLU A 324 21.93 13.60 0.33
CA GLU A 324 20.75 13.22 1.10
C GLU A 324 19.75 14.37 1.15
N GLU A 325 18.49 14.08 0.96
CA GLU A 325 17.41 15.01 1.29
C GLU A 325 17.33 15.12 2.81
N MET A 326 17.48 16.33 3.34
CA MET A 326 17.45 16.56 4.79
C MET A 326 16.29 17.45 5.18
N LEU A 327 15.68 17.17 6.32
CA LEU A 327 14.80 18.12 6.97
C LEU A 327 15.65 19.14 7.77
N PRO A 328 15.18 20.39 7.90
CA PRO A 328 15.82 21.32 8.79
C PRO A 328 15.82 20.78 10.23
N THR A 329 16.83 21.12 11.02
CA THR A 329 16.80 20.83 12.46
C THR A 329 15.58 21.51 13.08
N TYR A 330 14.89 20.82 13.97
CA TYR A 330 13.59 21.27 14.47
C TYR A 330 13.44 21.09 15.98
N ASP A 331 12.50 21.86 16.53
CA ASP A 331 11.98 21.72 17.90
C ASP A 331 10.46 21.53 17.84
N THR A 332 9.82 21.32 18.97
CA THR A 332 8.38 21.12 19.06
C THR A 332 7.67 22.29 19.72
N LEU A 333 6.52 22.67 19.16
CA LEU A 333 5.64 23.69 19.69
C LEU A 333 4.23 23.12 19.94
N GLN A 334 3.74 23.23 21.17
CA GLN A 334 2.37 22.86 21.50
C GLN A 334 1.42 24.01 21.16
N VAL A 335 0.45 23.72 20.29
CA VAL A 335 -0.52 24.69 19.75
C VAL A 335 -1.94 24.25 20.12
N SER A 336 -2.67 25.10 20.86
CA SER A 336 -4.06 24.85 21.29
C SER A 336 -5.07 25.82 20.64
N LYS A 337 -4.57 26.91 20.03
CA LYS A 337 -5.38 27.91 19.34
C LYS A 337 -5.19 27.81 17.83
N PHE A 338 -6.00 28.55 17.07
CA PHE A 338 -5.74 28.74 15.65
C PHE A 338 -4.31 29.27 15.43
N LEU A 339 -3.62 28.75 14.40
CA LEU A 339 -2.28 29.23 14.03
C LEU A 339 -2.13 29.23 12.51
N HIS A 340 -1.77 30.39 11.95
CA HIS A 340 -1.54 30.59 10.53
C HIS A 340 -0.02 30.55 10.24
N PHE A 341 0.41 29.70 9.32
CA PHE A 341 1.83 29.44 9.05
C PHE A 341 2.55 30.67 8.51
N GLU A 342 1.96 31.37 7.54
CA GLU A 342 2.60 32.54 6.92
C GLU A 342 2.84 33.66 7.95
N THR A 343 1.88 33.88 8.84
CA THR A 343 2.06 34.88 9.92
C THR A 343 3.09 34.40 10.94
N PHE A 344 3.06 33.13 11.31
CA PHE A 344 4.04 32.54 12.22
C PHE A 344 5.46 32.62 11.63
N ALA A 345 5.64 32.23 10.38
CA ALA A 345 6.91 32.26 9.66
C ALA A 345 7.46 33.67 9.57
N SER A 346 6.63 34.65 9.18
CA SER A 346 7.03 36.06 9.11
C SER A 346 7.51 36.63 10.45
N LEU A 347 6.87 36.25 11.58
CA LEU A 347 7.21 36.73 12.91
C LEU A 347 8.41 36.00 13.54
N THR A 348 8.69 34.79 13.12
CA THR A 348 9.83 34.01 13.62
C THR A 348 11.05 34.07 12.72
N GLY A 349 10.90 34.60 11.50
CA GLY A 349 11.96 34.62 10.48
C GLY A 349 12.23 33.26 9.84
N THR A 350 11.28 32.33 9.91
CA THR A 350 11.39 30.98 9.31
C THR A 350 10.74 30.92 7.92
N CYS A 351 11.06 29.86 7.16
CA CYS A 351 10.46 29.61 5.86
C CYS A 351 9.14 28.86 6.01
N VAL A 352 8.11 29.21 5.23
CA VAL A 352 6.81 28.52 5.24
C VAL A 352 6.97 27.09 4.70
N GLU A 353 7.82 26.92 3.69
CA GLU A 353 8.11 25.63 3.07
C GLU A 353 8.73 24.65 4.09
N ASP A 354 9.62 25.13 4.96
CA ASP A 354 10.20 24.31 6.03
C ASP A 354 9.15 23.91 7.06
N LEU A 355 8.24 24.81 7.42
CA LEU A 355 7.11 24.47 8.27
C LEU A 355 6.21 23.42 7.62
N GLN A 356 5.98 23.52 6.31
CA GLN A 356 5.21 22.52 5.55
C GLN A 356 5.92 21.17 5.47
N ARG A 357 7.22 21.14 5.23
CA ARG A 357 8.03 19.91 5.17
C ARG A 357 8.07 19.20 6.51
N LEU A 358 8.22 19.95 7.60
CA LEU A 358 8.19 19.41 8.97
C LEU A 358 6.82 18.95 9.42
N ASN A 359 5.74 19.51 8.85
CA ASN A 359 4.35 19.22 9.26
C ASN A 359 3.48 18.81 8.06
N PRO A 360 3.79 17.71 7.36
CA PRO A 360 3.09 17.36 6.13
C PRO A 360 1.61 17.07 6.33
N SER A 361 1.18 16.70 7.54
CA SER A 361 -0.22 16.47 7.90
C SER A 361 -1.06 17.74 7.97
N ILE A 362 -0.43 18.92 8.16
CA ILE A 362 -1.13 20.19 8.24
C ILE A 362 -1.37 20.71 6.83
N GLN A 363 -2.66 20.83 6.48
CA GLN A 363 -3.08 21.35 5.20
C GLN A 363 -3.47 22.83 5.35
N ARG A 364 -3.52 23.56 4.24
CA ARG A 364 -3.95 24.98 4.23
C ARG A 364 -3.10 25.92 5.07
N ASN A 365 -1.88 25.51 5.43
CA ASN A 365 -0.96 26.30 6.24
C ASN A 365 -1.59 26.84 7.53
N ALA A 366 -2.51 26.06 8.13
CA ALA A 366 -3.20 26.48 9.33
C ALA A 366 -3.55 25.31 10.25
N ILE A 367 -3.34 25.51 11.54
CA ILE A 367 -3.85 24.65 12.61
C ILE A 367 -5.18 25.21 13.08
N PRO A 368 -6.28 24.43 13.12
CA PRO A 368 -7.57 24.90 13.60
C PRO A 368 -7.59 25.02 15.12
N GLU A 369 -8.39 25.94 15.64
CA GLU A 369 -8.73 25.97 17.05
C GLU A 369 -9.70 24.82 17.38
N THR A 370 -9.26 23.94 18.25
CA THR A 370 -10.06 22.79 18.72
C THR A 370 -9.76 22.54 20.20
N ASN A 371 -10.52 21.63 20.82
CA ASN A 371 -10.23 21.19 22.19
C ASN A 371 -9.01 20.26 22.30
N LYS A 372 -8.25 20.07 21.20
CA LYS A 372 -7.04 19.25 21.15
C LYS A 372 -5.82 20.14 21.07
N VAL A 373 -4.76 19.74 21.73
CA VAL A 373 -3.42 20.33 21.56
C VAL A 373 -2.73 19.62 20.41
N TYR A 374 -2.18 20.39 19.47
CA TYR A 374 -1.38 19.88 18.35
C TYR A 374 0.09 20.11 18.62
N THR A 375 0.88 19.07 18.40
CA THR A 375 2.34 19.20 18.35
C THR A 375 2.73 19.63 16.94
N MET A 376 3.27 20.83 16.82
CA MET A 376 3.82 21.40 15.58
C MET A 376 5.34 21.32 15.65
N TYR A 377 5.97 20.86 14.58
CA TYR A 377 7.42 20.90 14.43
C TYR A 377 7.82 22.24 13.82
N VAL A 378 8.78 22.92 14.43
CA VAL A 378 9.25 24.24 14.01
C VAL A 378 10.75 24.21 13.76
N PRO A 379 11.29 24.91 12.74
CA PRO A 379 12.73 25.03 12.57
C PRO A 379 13.41 25.49 13.86
N ALA A 380 14.55 24.89 14.18
CA ALA A 380 15.29 25.20 15.43
C ALA A 380 15.64 26.68 15.54
N ASP A 381 15.85 27.38 14.42
CA ASP A 381 16.14 28.80 14.36
C ASP A 381 15.02 29.68 14.94
N ALA A 382 13.76 29.19 14.87
CA ALA A 382 12.62 29.88 15.49
C ALA A 382 12.70 29.92 17.02
N LYS A 383 13.47 29.03 17.64
CA LYS A 383 13.50 28.85 19.11
C LYS A 383 13.85 30.15 19.85
N ARG A 384 14.90 30.81 19.42
CA ARG A 384 15.34 32.06 20.07
C ARG A 384 14.26 33.14 20.04
N THR A 385 13.61 33.33 18.91
CA THR A 385 12.53 34.30 18.73
C THR A 385 11.29 33.92 19.55
N LEU A 386 10.98 32.65 19.63
CA LEU A 386 9.89 32.12 20.46
C LEU A 386 10.16 32.24 21.96
N GLU A 387 11.38 32.07 22.43
CA GLU A 387 11.75 32.27 23.83
C GLU A 387 11.51 33.70 24.28
N ILE A 388 11.75 34.68 23.41
CA ILE A 388 11.62 36.11 23.71
C ILE A 388 10.15 36.58 23.59
N ASN A 389 9.44 36.19 22.52
CA ASN A 389 8.21 36.83 22.11
C ASN A 389 7.02 35.83 21.92
N ARG A 390 7.08 34.65 22.52
CA ARG A 390 6.13 33.53 22.28
C ARG A 390 4.67 33.96 22.31
N LEU A 391 4.27 34.69 23.36
CA LEU A 391 2.86 35.07 23.53
C LEU A 391 2.39 36.03 22.43
N ALA A 392 3.20 37.03 22.06
CA ALA A 392 2.85 37.96 21.01
C ALA A 392 2.80 37.31 19.63
N ILE A 393 3.73 36.40 19.33
CA ILE A 393 3.78 35.65 18.08
C ILE A 393 2.53 34.75 17.95
N LEU A 394 2.23 33.96 18.98
CA LEU A 394 1.09 33.05 18.96
C LEU A 394 -0.25 33.82 18.93
N ASP A 395 -0.35 34.96 19.64
CA ASP A 395 -1.54 35.80 19.60
C ASP A 395 -1.76 36.37 18.19
N SER A 396 -0.75 36.94 17.57
CA SER A 396 -0.82 37.46 16.20
C SER A 396 -1.12 36.38 15.18
N ALA A 397 -0.43 35.25 15.23
CA ALA A 397 -0.65 34.12 14.33
C ALA A 397 -2.03 33.46 14.52
N SER A 398 -2.66 33.65 15.69
CA SER A 398 -4.02 33.15 15.95
C SER A 398 -5.14 34.00 15.36
N LYS A 399 -4.86 35.25 15.04
CA LYS A 399 -5.86 36.24 14.56
C LYS A 399 -5.78 36.48 13.06
N THR A 400 -4.54 36.61 12.54
CA THR A 400 -4.27 36.94 11.14
C THR A 400 -4.64 35.77 10.23
N GLY A 401 -5.29 36.04 9.08
CA GLY A 401 -5.70 35.02 8.11
C GLY A 401 -6.86 34.11 8.55
N ARG A 402 -7.28 34.18 9.82
CA ARG A 402 -8.26 33.27 10.39
C ARG A 402 -9.62 33.35 9.70
N LYS A 403 -10.13 34.56 9.47
CA LYS A 403 -11.46 34.78 8.87
C LYS A 403 -11.53 34.24 7.44
N GLU A 404 -10.50 34.46 6.66
CA GLU A 404 -10.39 34.00 5.26
C GLU A 404 -10.36 32.47 5.21
N ILE A 405 -9.51 31.83 6.02
CA ILE A 405 -9.38 30.39 6.07
C ILE A 405 -10.64 29.72 6.59
N GLU A 406 -11.27 30.26 7.65
CA GLU A 406 -12.55 29.74 8.15
C GLU A 406 -13.71 29.93 7.13
N ALA A 407 -13.71 31.04 6.38
CA ALA A 407 -14.68 31.26 5.30
C ALA A 407 -14.48 30.22 4.17
N LEU A 408 -13.24 29.95 3.76
CA LEU A 408 -12.92 28.90 2.79
C LEU A 408 -13.35 27.52 3.31
N ALA A 409 -13.11 27.21 4.59
CA ALA A 409 -13.51 25.95 5.19
C ALA A 409 -15.04 25.77 5.21
N LYS A 410 -15.79 26.84 5.46
CA LYS A 410 -17.27 26.82 5.43
C LYS A 410 -17.82 26.66 4.01
N ASN A 411 -17.18 27.30 3.03
CA ASN A 411 -17.61 27.28 1.63
C ASN A 411 -17.18 25.99 0.90
N THR A 412 -16.18 25.29 1.42
CA THR A 412 -15.74 24.03 0.85
C THR A 412 -16.72 22.92 1.20
N ASP A 413 -17.08 22.10 0.22
CA ASP A 413 -17.92 20.92 0.44
C ASP A 413 -17.19 19.88 1.33
N ASN A 414 -17.30 20.06 2.63
CA ASN A 414 -16.74 19.12 3.62
C ASN A 414 -17.27 17.69 3.45
N THR A 415 -18.29 17.49 2.62
CA THR A 415 -18.89 16.16 2.40
C THR A 415 -17.99 15.22 1.60
N THR A 416 -17.00 15.74 0.87
CA THR A 416 -16.09 14.93 0.05
C THR A 416 -14.70 14.76 0.66
N TYR A 417 -14.31 15.65 1.59
CA TYR A 417 -12.92 15.73 2.07
C TYR A 417 -12.47 14.48 2.82
N SER A 418 -13.36 13.88 3.59
CA SER A 418 -13.07 12.68 4.37
C SER A 418 -13.59 11.39 3.74
N ARG A 419 -13.84 11.39 2.42
CA ARG A 419 -14.39 10.24 1.68
C ARG A 419 -13.45 9.82 0.57
N ASP A 420 -13.39 8.53 0.37
CA ASP A 420 -12.66 7.95 -0.74
C ASP A 420 -13.38 8.25 -2.07
N ARG A 421 -12.62 8.48 -3.13
CA ARG A 421 -13.16 8.71 -4.45
C ARG A 421 -13.22 7.41 -5.24
N ILE A 422 -14.42 7.06 -5.71
CA ILE A 422 -14.62 5.97 -6.67
C ILE A 422 -14.83 6.61 -8.04
N VAL A 423 -14.04 6.18 -9.04
CA VAL A 423 -14.29 6.52 -10.44
C VAL A 423 -15.12 5.41 -11.06
N TYR A 424 -16.41 5.69 -11.26
CA TYR A 424 -17.35 4.72 -11.84
C TYR A 424 -17.49 4.97 -13.34
N ARG A 425 -17.31 3.94 -14.17
CA ARG A 425 -17.59 3.99 -15.60
C ARG A 425 -19.01 3.51 -15.86
N VAL A 426 -19.83 4.39 -16.42
CA VAL A 426 -21.24 4.11 -16.76
C VAL A 426 -21.33 2.95 -17.75
N LYS A 427 -22.15 1.97 -17.44
CA LYS A 427 -22.41 0.79 -18.26
C LYS A 427 -23.75 0.91 -18.97
N ASN A 428 -23.97 0.06 -19.98
CA ASN A 428 -25.27 -0.02 -20.65
C ASN A 428 -26.36 -0.39 -19.62
N GLY A 429 -27.50 0.33 -19.65
CA GLY A 429 -28.59 0.16 -18.71
C GLY A 429 -28.45 0.88 -17.36
N ASP A 430 -27.35 1.57 -17.11
CA ASP A 430 -27.21 2.38 -15.90
C ASP A 430 -28.02 3.67 -15.99
N VAL A 431 -28.69 4.00 -14.89
CA VAL A 431 -29.31 5.30 -14.65
C VAL A 431 -28.71 5.94 -13.41
N LEU A 432 -28.65 7.28 -13.41
CA LEU A 432 -27.98 8.03 -12.33
C LEU A 432 -28.53 7.68 -10.93
N GLY A 433 -29.84 7.44 -10.84
CA GLY A 433 -30.51 7.04 -9.59
C GLY A 433 -30.06 5.68 -9.06
N SER A 434 -29.92 4.68 -9.92
CA SER A 434 -29.46 3.34 -9.51
C SER A 434 -27.97 3.33 -9.15
N ILE A 435 -27.14 4.14 -9.84
CA ILE A 435 -25.74 4.33 -9.44
C ILE A 435 -25.66 4.98 -8.07
N ALA A 436 -26.41 6.06 -7.83
CA ALA A 436 -26.46 6.76 -6.56
C ALA A 436 -26.88 5.82 -5.39
N MET A 437 -27.93 5.02 -5.60
CA MET A 437 -28.41 4.05 -4.62
C MET A 437 -27.38 2.95 -4.32
N ARG A 438 -26.75 2.39 -5.36
CA ARG A 438 -25.71 1.35 -5.23
C ARG A 438 -24.51 1.80 -4.41
N HIS A 439 -24.18 3.08 -4.49
CA HIS A 439 -23.04 3.67 -3.77
C HIS A 439 -23.45 4.43 -2.49
N GLY A 440 -24.70 4.37 -2.07
CA GLY A 440 -25.18 5.01 -0.85
C GLY A 440 -25.06 6.55 -0.86
N VAL A 441 -25.22 7.17 -2.03
CA VAL A 441 -25.13 8.63 -2.22
C VAL A 441 -26.43 9.20 -2.78
N SER A 442 -26.67 10.50 -2.59
CA SER A 442 -27.82 11.16 -3.23
C SER A 442 -27.54 11.49 -4.70
N VAL A 443 -28.56 11.45 -5.54
CA VAL A 443 -28.48 11.89 -6.95
C VAL A 443 -28.01 13.34 -7.04
N THR A 444 -28.44 14.21 -6.13
CA THR A 444 -28.01 15.61 -6.05
C THR A 444 -26.50 15.73 -5.84
N ASN A 445 -25.94 14.95 -4.92
CA ASN A 445 -24.51 14.93 -4.69
C ASN A 445 -23.74 14.37 -5.89
N LEU A 446 -24.24 13.28 -6.48
CA LEU A 446 -23.62 12.68 -7.67
C LEU A 446 -23.58 13.66 -8.86
N LYS A 447 -24.67 14.43 -9.07
CA LYS A 447 -24.70 15.50 -10.05
C LYS A 447 -23.70 16.60 -9.74
N ARG A 448 -23.67 17.11 -8.51
CA ARG A 448 -22.76 18.18 -8.09
C ARG A 448 -21.28 17.79 -8.25
N TRP A 449 -20.89 16.59 -7.86
CA TRP A 449 -19.51 16.11 -7.96
C TRP A 449 -19.04 15.93 -9.40
N ASN A 450 -19.98 15.82 -10.36
CA ASN A 450 -19.68 15.55 -11.77
C ASN A 450 -20.15 16.70 -12.69
N ASN A 451 -20.52 17.85 -12.14
CA ASN A 451 -21.02 19.00 -12.89
C ASN A 451 -22.18 18.67 -13.87
N LEU A 452 -23.05 17.71 -13.48
CA LEU A 452 -24.17 17.28 -14.30
C LEU A 452 -25.37 18.24 -14.11
N ARG A 453 -25.82 18.82 -15.21
CA ARG A 453 -27.01 19.70 -15.21
C ARG A 453 -28.30 18.89 -15.23
N SER A 454 -28.31 17.69 -15.82
CA SER A 454 -29.46 16.80 -15.94
C SER A 454 -29.17 15.41 -15.29
N ASN A 455 -30.12 14.48 -15.35
CA ASN A 455 -29.91 13.10 -14.94
C ASN A 455 -29.37 12.23 -16.09
N THR A 456 -29.13 12.82 -17.26
CA THR A 456 -28.64 12.11 -18.44
C THR A 456 -27.16 11.76 -18.26
N ILE A 457 -26.84 10.50 -18.46
CA ILE A 457 -25.48 9.97 -18.47
C ILE A 457 -25.26 9.09 -19.69
N HIS A 458 -24.03 8.98 -20.16
CA HIS A 458 -23.68 8.23 -21.38
C HIS A 458 -22.87 6.99 -21.02
N VAL A 459 -23.05 5.91 -21.77
CA VAL A 459 -22.24 4.69 -21.64
C VAL A 459 -20.76 5.04 -21.83
N GLY A 460 -19.90 4.57 -20.93
CA GLY A 460 -18.47 4.90 -20.93
C GLY A 460 -18.11 6.17 -20.15
N GLN A 461 -19.08 7.02 -19.81
CA GLN A 461 -18.85 8.22 -19.01
C GLN A 461 -18.25 7.86 -17.64
N ARG A 462 -17.24 8.62 -17.21
CA ARG A 462 -16.62 8.45 -15.86
C ARG A 462 -17.31 9.38 -14.87
N LEU A 463 -17.81 8.81 -13.76
CA LEU A 463 -18.43 9.54 -12.67
C LEU A 463 -17.60 9.43 -11.40
N ASN A 464 -17.29 10.57 -10.78
CA ASN A 464 -16.69 10.64 -9.46
C ASN A 464 -17.77 10.44 -8.41
N ILE A 465 -17.60 9.46 -7.55
CA ILE A 465 -18.52 9.11 -6.48
C ILE A 465 -17.77 9.15 -5.15
N PHE A 466 -18.34 9.79 -4.13
CA PHE A 466 -17.78 9.87 -2.79
C PHE A 466 -18.74 9.24 -1.79
N PRO A 467 -18.74 7.90 -1.61
CA PRO A 467 -19.64 7.21 -0.71
C PRO A 467 -19.47 7.70 0.74
N LYS A 468 -20.53 7.62 1.53
CA LYS A 468 -20.37 7.74 2.99
C LYS A 468 -19.61 6.50 3.47
N ASN A 469 -18.52 6.70 4.20
CA ASN A 469 -17.80 5.59 4.82
C ASN A 469 -18.69 4.94 5.88
N SER A 470 -19.37 3.87 5.53
CA SER A 470 -19.87 2.90 6.51
C SER A 470 -18.64 2.08 6.93
N GLY A 471 -18.24 2.21 8.19
CA GLY A 471 -17.03 1.62 8.73
C GLY A 471 -16.89 0.14 8.38
N GLY A 472 -15.71 -0.22 7.85
CA GLY A 472 -15.24 -1.59 7.74
C GLY A 472 -15.57 -2.28 6.42
N GLY A 473 -14.58 -2.43 5.54
CA GLY A 473 -14.58 -3.37 4.42
C GLY A 473 -14.54 -2.70 3.06
N SER A 474 -13.42 -2.85 2.38
CA SER A 474 -13.32 -2.67 0.94
C SER A 474 -14.34 -3.58 0.27
N SER A 475 -15.46 -3.01 -0.13
CA SER A 475 -16.53 -3.71 -0.83
C SER A 475 -16.63 -3.18 -2.24
N THR A 476 -16.13 -3.93 -3.17
CA THR A 476 -16.94 -4.15 -4.36
C THR A 476 -18.24 -4.78 -3.87
N VAL A 477 -19.21 -3.95 -3.51
CA VAL A 477 -20.52 -4.40 -3.06
C VAL A 477 -21.25 -4.91 -4.29
N VAL A 478 -21.18 -6.20 -4.52
CA VAL A 478 -22.34 -6.90 -5.06
C VAL A 478 -23.30 -7.02 -3.89
N ALA A 479 -24.25 -6.10 -3.83
CA ALA A 479 -25.27 -6.08 -2.81
C ALA A 479 -26.18 -7.29 -2.96
N SER A 480 -25.98 -8.28 -2.09
CA SER A 480 -27.09 -9.09 -1.63
C SER A 480 -27.64 -8.39 -0.39
N ALA A 481 -28.65 -7.58 -0.58
CA ALA A 481 -29.38 -6.96 0.50
C ALA A 481 -30.11 -8.07 1.29
N LYS A 482 -29.57 -8.40 2.46
CA LYS A 482 -30.40 -8.90 3.57
C LYS A 482 -30.60 -7.71 4.50
N SER A 483 -31.73 -7.08 4.37
CA SER A 483 -32.21 -6.09 5.30
C SER A 483 -32.55 -6.78 6.63
N SER A 484 -31.78 -6.46 7.67
CA SER A 484 -32.25 -6.59 9.04
C SER A 484 -32.72 -5.20 9.47
N GLY A 485 -33.97 -4.95 9.31
CA GLY A 485 -34.68 -3.76 9.82
C GLY A 485 -35.81 -4.24 10.68
N ASN A 486 -35.71 -4.00 11.98
CA ASN A 486 -36.85 -4.05 12.89
C ASN A 486 -37.86 -3.01 12.44
N ASN A 487 -38.90 -3.46 11.76
CA ASN A 487 -40.15 -2.78 11.66
C ASN A 487 -41.23 -3.78 11.98
N ALA A 488 -42.00 -3.46 13.01
CA ALA A 488 -43.20 -4.19 13.40
C ALA A 488 -44.07 -4.47 12.18
N SER A 489 -44.31 -5.72 11.91
CA SER A 489 -45.23 -6.18 10.88
C SER A 489 -46.65 -5.66 11.19
N PRO A 490 -47.31 -4.99 10.24
CA PRO A 490 -48.74 -4.88 10.31
C PRO A 490 -49.34 -6.27 10.04
N ALA A 491 -50.37 -6.59 10.83
CA ALA A 491 -51.08 -7.87 10.77
C ALA A 491 -51.41 -8.28 9.35
N ARG A 492 -51.11 -9.54 9.02
CA ARG A 492 -51.43 -10.20 7.76
C ARG A 492 -52.97 -10.23 7.60
N ILE A 493 -53.46 -9.45 6.64
CA ILE A 493 -54.82 -9.64 6.11
C ILE A 493 -54.71 -10.66 5.01
N PRO A 494 -55.36 -11.81 5.08
CA PRO A 494 -55.35 -12.81 4.02
C PRO A 494 -56.09 -12.26 2.79
N ASN A 495 -55.53 -12.42 1.59
CA ASN A 495 -56.07 -12.06 0.27
C ASN A 495 -55.92 -10.63 -0.23
N SER A 496 -54.91 -9.87 0.16
CA SER A 496 -54.63 -8.57 -0.47
C SER A 496 -53.68 -8.70 -1.66
N LYS A 497 -54.03 -8.19 -2.83
CA LYS A 497 -53.15 -8.01 -3.98
C LYS A 497 -52.12 -6.92 -3.63
N THR A 498 -50.82 -7.21 -3.79
CA THR A 498 -49.76 -6.25 -3.45
C THR A 498 -48.91 -5.95 -4.65
N TYR A 499 -48.44 -4.70 -4.77
CA TYR A 499 -47.52 -4.21 -5.79
C TYR A 499 -46.22 -3.73 -5.15
N ILE A 500 -45.08 -4.05 -5.75
CA ILE A 500 -43.79 -3.55 -5.32
C ILE A 500 -43.41 -2.38 -6.21
N VAL A 501 -43.27 -1.21 -5.62
CA VAL A 501 -42.95 0.05 -6.29
C VAL A 501 -41.63 -0.10 -7.03
N GLN A 502 -41.64 0.15 -8.34
CA GLN A 502 -40.45 0.14 -9.20
C GLN A 502 -39.78 1.51 -9.16
N PRO A 503 -38.46 1.60 -9.47
CA PRO A 503 -37.79 2.87 -9.63
C PRO A 503 -38.45 3.73 -10.73
N GLY A 504 -38.92 4.90 -10.35
CA GLY A 504 -39.61 5.83 -11.25
C GLY A 504 -41.13 5.77 -11.13
N ASP A 505 -41.73 4.77 -10.49
CA ASP A 505 -43.17 4.72 -10.29
C ASP A 505 -43.71 5.91 -9.45
N THR A 506 -44.81 6.47 -9.91
CA THR A 506 -45.63 7.44 -9.16
C THR A 506 -46.97 6.79 -8.77
N LEU A 507 -47.61 7.32 -7.72
CA LEU A 507 -48.97 6.88 -7.34
C LEU A 507 -49.94 6.96 -8.50
N TRP A 508 -49.76 7.94 -9.39
CA TRP A 508 -50.58 8.10 -10.58
C TRP A 508 -50.34 6.99 -11.61
N GLU A 509 -49.10 6.65 -11.92
CA GLU A 509 -48.76 5.55 -12.84
C GLU A 509 -49.22 4.20 -12.30
N ILE A 510 -49.04 3.97 -10.98
CA ILE A 510 -49.53 2.74 -10.33
C ILE A 510 -51.06 2.66 -10.40
N SER A 511 -51.79 3.78 -10.19
CA SER A 511 -53.23 3.80 -10.31
C SER A 511 -53.74 3.47 -11.72
N LYS A 512 -52.97 3.84 -12.75
CA LYS A 512 -53.29 3.53 -14.16
C LYS A 512 -52.98 2.07 -14.55
N LYS A 513 -52.06 1.40 -13.86
CA LYS A 513 -51.71 -0.02 -14.11
C LYS A 513 -52.79 -1.00 -13.65
N PHE A 514 -53.71 -0.54 -12.77
CA PHE A 514 -54.72 -1.42 -12.18
C PHE A 514 -56.11 -0.76 -12.28
N GLU A 515 -57.00 -1.41 -13.01
CA GLU A 515 -58.34 -0.93 -13.29
C GLU A 515 -59.14 -0.74 -11.99
N GLY A 516 -59.78 0.42 -11.82
CA GLY A 516 -60.56 0.75 -10.63
C GLY A 516 -59.76 1.18 -9.40
N LEU A 517 -58.44 1.41 -9.55
CA LEU A 517 -57.54 1.85 -8.47
C LEU A 517 -57.28 3.36 -8.59
N THR A 518 -57.71 4.15 -7.60
CA THR A 518 -57.41 5.60 -7.54
C THR A 518 -56.23 5.90 -6.60
N ILE A 519 -55.63 7.08 -6.76
CA ILE A 519 -54.55 7.55 -5.88
C ILE A 519 -54.98 7.58 -4.42
N GLU A 520 -56.20 8.07 -4.15
CA GLU A 520 -56.78 8.15 -2.83
C GLU A 520 -56.97 6.76 -2.21
N LYS A 521 -57.37 5.77 -3.03
CA LYS A 521 -57.55 4.39 -2.60
C LYS A 521 -56.23 3.72 -2.28
N ILE A 522 -55.18 4.00 -3.05
CA ILE A 522 -53.82 3.53 -2.73
C ILE A 522 -53.34 4.15 -1.42
N LYS A 523 -53.52 5.46 -1.23
CA LYS A 523 -53.15 6.16 0.00
C LYS A 523 -53.85 5.62 1.21
N SER A 524 -55.17 5.43 1.14
CA SER A 524 -55.97 4.96 2.28
C SER A 524 -55.61 3.52 2.67
N MET A 525 -55.50 2.63 1.71
CA MET A 525 -55.13 1.21 1.95
C MET A 525 -53.75 1.06 2.54
N ASN A 526 -52.82 1.99 2.23
CA ASN A 526 -51.41 1.92 2.67
C ASN A 526 -51.07 2.96 3.74
N ARG A 527 -52.05 3.72 4.26
CA ARG A 527 -51.88 4.79 5.26
C ARG A 527 -50.78 5.81 4.88
N LEU A 528 -50.74 6.20 3.60
CA LEU A 528 -49.74 7.13 3.10
C LEU A 528 -50.18 8.56 3.32
N GLY A 529 -49.44 9.32 4.14
CA GLY A 529 -49.71 10.75 4.41
C GLY A 529 -49.23 11.68 3.28
N ASN A 530 -48.43 11.22 2.36
CA ASN A 530 -47.90 11.98 1.22
C ASN A 530 -47.84 11.13 -0.07
N THR A 531 -47.43 11.76 -1.19
CA THR A 531 -47.30 11.12 -2.51
C THR A 531 -45.93 10.51 -2.79
N LYS A 532 -44.98 10.61 -1.85
CA LYS A 532 -43.61 10.09 -2.05
C LYS A 532 -43.57 8.58 -1.84
N LEU A 533 -43.25 7.84 -2.90
CA LEU A 533 -43.02 6.41 -2.87
C LEU A 533 -41.52 6.14 -2.84
N GLN A 534 -41.13 5.00 -2.23
CA GLN A 534 -39.76 4.51 -2.28
C GLN A 534 -39.71 3.27 -3.15
N PRO A 535 -38.72 3.13 -4.09
CA PRO A 535 -38.51 1.90 -4.82
C PRO A 535 -38.32 0.73 -3.87
N GLY A 536 -38.98 -0.40 -4.15
CA GLY A 536 -39.01 -1.56 -3.27
C GLY A 536 -40.10 -1.51 -2.18
N GLN A 537 -40.81 -0.41 -2.02
CA GLN A 537 -41.97 -0.28 -1.09
C GLN A 537 -43.09 -1.18 -1.56
N LYS A 538 -43.68 -1.96 -0.64
CA LYS A 538 -44.79 -2.84 -0.93
C LYS A 538 -46.09 -2.09 -0.68
N LEU A 539 -46.94 -1.95 -1.70
CA LEU A 539 -48.23 -1.30 -1.64
C LEU A 539 -49.36 -2.33 -1.75
N ILE A 540 -50.39 -2.20 -0.93
CA ILE A 540 -51.66 -2.92 -1.08
C ILE A 540 -52.45 -2.22 -2.18
N ILE A 541 -52.80 -2.94 -3.24
CA ILE A 541 -53.48 -2.40 -4.41
C ILE A 541 -54.88 -3.01 -4.64
N GLY A 542 -55.33 -3.95 -3.79
CA GLY A 542 -56.63 -4.57 -3.81
C GLY A 542 -56.83 -5.49 -2.60
N MET A 543 -58.05 -5.60 -2.16
CA MET A 543 -58.48 -6.60 -1.18
C MET A 543 -59.13 -7.77 -1.89
#